data_ab1895a2d0aa0277dd0d91eed21e1462
#
_entry.id   ab1895a2d0aa0277dd0d91eed21e1462
#
_cell.length_a   1.000
_cell.length_b   1.000
_cell.length_c   1.000
_cell.angle_alpha   90.00
_cell.angle_beta   90.00
_cell.angle_gamma   90.00
#
_symmetry.space_group_name_H-M   'P 1'
#
loop_
_entity.id
_entity.type
_entity.pdbx_description
1 polymer ?
#
loop_
_entity_poly.entity_id
_entity_poly.type
_entity_poly.pdbx_seq_one_letter_code
_entity_poly.pdbx_strand_id
1 'polypeptide(L)'
;MMTAVEYLNVLNSLDNITDAGFVYPTPPEDYYEKRKDLENRYEEFKACCEWIEKYRFYPTEKQFRKYVQVQTYNSYYLKHLVEKWSGRYISNGVFIAAVRYLKIPFRPIYGTPDISVTIFLREETTLNL
;
A
#
# COMPACT_ATOMS: atom_id res chain seq x y z
N MET A 1 -5.48 18.27 4.57
CA MET A 1 -6.42 17.44 3.77
C MET A 1 -5.68 16.87 2.56
N MET A 2 -5.84 15.58 2.31
CA MET A 2 -5.24 14.91 1.17
C MET A 2 -5.85 15.38 -0.15
N THR A 3 -5.01 15.56 -1.17
CA THR A 3 -5.44 16.03 -2.50
C THR A 3 -4.91 15.12 -3.59
N ALA A 4 -5.50 15.24 -4.79
CA ALA A 4 -5.02 14.51 -5.96
C ALA A 4 -3.59 14.92 -6.33
N VAL A 5 -3.20 16.17 -6.05
CA VAL A 5 -1.84 16.64 -6.29
C VAL A 5 -0.85 15.90 -5.39
N GLU A 6 -1.19 15.68 -4.13
CA GLU A 6 -0.34 14.92 -3.21
C GLU A 6 -0.16 13.48 -3.69
N TYR A 7 -1.23 12.87 -4.21
CA TYR A 7 -1.16 11.54 -4.78
C TYR A 7 -0.18 11.49 -5.97
N LEU A 8 -0.29 12.45 -6.90
CA LEU A 8 0.62 12.50 -8.04
C LEU A 8 2.07 12.72 -7.60
N ASN A 9 2.28 13.54 -6.58
CA ASN A 9 3.62 13.76 -6.04
C ASN A 9 4.21 12.47 -5.46
N VAL A 10 3.39 11.68 -4.77
CA VAL A 10 3.84 10.39 -4.23
C VAL A 10 4.22 9.44 -5.37
N LEU A 11 3.38 9.36 -6.40
CA LEU A 11 3.67 8.52 -7.57
C LEU A 11 4.97 8.93 -8.24
N ASN A 12 5.23 10.24 -8.35
CA ASN A 12 6.45 10.74 -8.95
C ASN A 12 7.70 10.43 -8.11
N SER A 13 7.53 10.10 -6.84
CA SER A 13 8.63 9.67 -5.97
C SER A 13 8.93 8.17 -6.09
N LEU A 14 8.11 7.43 -6.83
CA LEU A 14 8.24 5.99 -7.03
C LEU A 14 8.56 5.70 -8.49
N ASP A 15 9.70 5.05 -8.73
CA ASP A 15 10.11 4.65 -10.07
C ASP A 15 9.55 3.27 -10.43
N ASN A 16 9.26 3.08 -11.71
CA ASN A 16 8.86 1.78 -12.25
C ASN A 16 7.63 1.16 -11.56
N ILE A 17 6.64 1.99 -11.26
CA ILE A 17 5.39 1.53 -10.65
C ILE A 17 4.21 1.70 -11.60
N THR A 18 3.37 0.67 -11.67
CA THR A 18 2.10 0.68 -12.40
C THR A 18 0.97 0.29 -11.44
N ASP A 19 -0.25 0.17 -11.95
CA ASP A 19 -1.39 -0.30 -11.16
C ASP A 19 -1.17 -1.71 -10.59
N ALA A 20 -0.38 -2.55 -11.28
CA ALA A 20 -0.04 -3.90 -10.79
C ALA A 20 1.00 -3.88 -9.66
N GLY A 21 1.73 -2.76 -9.49
CA GLY A 21 2.82 -2.62 -8.55
C GLY A 21 4.14 -2.32 -9.26
N PHE A 22 5.24 -2.70 -8.63
CA PHE A 22 6.56 -2.47 -9.24
C PHE A 22 6.82 -3.39 -10.42
N VAL A 23 7.46 -2.85 -11.46
CA VAL A 23 7.84 -3.61 -12.65
C VAL A 23 9.37 -3.69 -12.72
N TYR A 24 9.88 -4.90 -12.83
CA TYR A 24 11.32 -5.20 -12.88
C TYR A 24 11.59 -6.28 -13.91
N PRO A 25 12.82 -6.32 -14.43
CA PRO A 25 13.92 -5.34 -14.35
C PRO A 25 13.72 -4.19 -15.33
N THR A 26 12.99 -4.44 -16.43
CA THR A 26 12.75 -3.46 -17.49
C THR A 26 11.25 -3.19 -17.60
N PRO A 27 10.83 -1.93 -17.62
CA PRO A 27 9.42 -1.62 -17.81
C PRO A 27 8.88 -2.21 -19.12
N PRO A 28 7.64 -2.75 -19.13
CA PRO A 28 7.03 -3.25 -20.35
C PRO A 28 6.74 -2.13 -21.34
N GLU A 29 6.49 -2.47 -22.61
CA GLU A 29 6.22 -1.47 -23.66
C GLU A 29 5.02 -0.60 -23.32
N ASP A 30 4.01 -1.15 -22.65
CA ASP A 30 2.80 -0.46 -22.26
C ASP A 30 2.91 0.26 -20.91
N TYR A 31 4.15 0.45 -20.40
CA TYR A 31 4.38 1.05 -19.09
C TYR A 31 3.69 2.41 -18.92
N TYR A 32 3.81 3.29 -19.91
CA TYR A 32 3.24 4.63 -19.81
C TYR A 32 1.73 4.62 -19.76
N GLU A 33 1.08 3.71 -20.47
CA GLU A 33 -0.37 3.57 -20.43
C GLU A 33 -0.84 3.07 -19.07
N LYS A 34 -0.17 2.07 -18.53
CA LYS A 34 -0.47 1.53 -17.20
C LYS A 34 -0.19 2.54 -16.11
N ARG A 35 0.84 3.36 -16.29
CA ARG A 35 1.15 4.44 -15.37
C ARG A 35 0.04 5.49 -15.35
N LYS A 36 -0.53 5.82 -16.50
CA LYS A 36 -1.66 6.75 -16.57
C LYS A 36 -2.88 6.18 -15.86
N ASP A 37 -3.14 4.89 -16.00
CA ASP A 37 -4.22 4.23 -15.26
C ASP A 37 -4.03 4.39 -13.78
N LEU A 38 -2.80 4.19 -13.29
CA LEU A 38 -2.48 4.39 -11.88
C LEU A 38 -2.73 5.84 -11.43
N GLU A 39 -2.36 6.82 -12.25
CA GLU A 39 -2.54 8.23 -11.94
C GLU A 39 -4.00 8.63 -11.77
N ASN A 40 -4.92 7.89 -12.39
CA ASN A 40 -6.36 8.15 -12.35
C ASN A 40 -7.09 7.44 -11.20
N ARG A 41 -6.36 6.90 -10.23
CA ARG A 41 -6.93 6.10 -9.12
C ARG A 41 -6.88 6.80 -7.77
N TYR A 42 -7.04 8.10 -7.76
CA TYR A 42 -6.97 8.89 -6.54
C TYR A 42 -7.98 8.42 -5.47
N GLU A 43 -9.22 8.08 -5.87
CA GLU A 43 -10.23 7.65 -4.91
C GLU A 43 -9.86 6.33 -4.22
N GLU A 44 -9.20 5.42 -4.95
CA GLU A 44 -8.67 4.19 -4.37
C GLU A 44 -7.54 4.50 -3.38
N PHE A 45 -6.67 5.44 -3.74
CA PHE A 45 -5.59 5.90 -2.87
C PHE A 45 -6.13 6.47 -1.57
N LYS A 46 -7.13 7.30 -1.66
CA LYS A 46 -7.79 7.90 -0.50
C LYS A 46 -8.37 6.83 0.42
N ALA A 47 -9.04 5.82 -0.15
CA ALA A 47 -9.59 4.71 0.61
C ALA A 47 -8.49 3.92 1.33
N CYS A 48 -7.35 3.69 0.67
CA CYS A 48 -6.21 3.02 1.28
C CYS A 48 -5.68 3.78 2.48
N CYS A 49 -5.51 5.08 2.34
CA CYS A 49 -5.03 5.93 3.43
C CYS A 49 -6.00 5.94 4.61
N GLU A 50 -7.29 6.03 4.34
CA GLU A 50 -8.32 6.00 5.38
C GLU A 50 -8.31 4.68 6.14
N TRP A 51 -8.19 3.56 5.40
CA TRP A 51 -8.14 2.22 6.01
C TRP A 51 -6.90 2.07 6.89
N ILE A 52 -5.73 2.47 6.39
CA ILE A 52 -4.49 2.37 7.13
C ILE A 52 -4.55 3.18 8.42
N GLU A 53 -5.01 4.42 8.35
CA GLU A 53 -5.12 5.28 9.52
C GLU A 53 -6.13 4.74 10.54
N LYS A 54 -7.18 4.09 10.09
CA LYS A 54 -8.18 3.50 10.98
C LYS A 54 -7.65 2.27 11.72
N TYR A 55 -6.93 1.39 11.05
CA TYR A 55 -6.55 0.09 11.60
C TYR A 55 -5.11 -0.02 12.08
N ARG A 56 -4.25 0.92 11.68
CA ARG A 56 -2.89 0.98 12.15
C ARG A 56 -2.84 1.48 13.60
N PHE A 57 -1.92 0.92 14.38
CA PHE A 57 -1.63 1.48 15.69
C PHE A 57 -0.11 1.52 15.93
N TYR A 58 0.29 2.35 16.89
CA TYR A 58 1.68 2.43 17.32
C TYR A 58 1.76 1.72 18.66
N PRO A 59 2.48 0.58 18.75
CA PRO A 59 2.53 -0.17 19.99
C PRO A 59 3.25 0.63 21.08
N THR A 60 2.76 0.52 22.31
CA THR A 60 3.49 1.02 23.47
C THR A 60 4.72 0.15 23.66
N GLU A 61 5.69 0.61 24.48
CA GLU A 61 6.89 -0.18 24.76
C GLU A 61 6.52 -1.57 25.31
N LYS A 62 5.52 -1.64 26.17
CA LYS A 62 5.04 -2.92 26.72
C LYS A 62 4.45 -3.82 25.63
N GLN A 63 3.65 -3.25 24.73
CA GLN A 63 3.08 -4.01 23.61
C GLN A 63 4.17 -4.47 22.64
N PHE A 64 5.16 -3.60 22.37
CA PHE A 64 6.26 -3.94 21.49
C PHE A 64 7.07 -5.12 22.01
N ARG A 65 7.30 -5.20 23.32
CA ARG A 65 8.00 -6.33 23.94
C ARG A 65 7.23 -7.64 23.81
N LYS A 66 5.91 -7.57 23.72
CA LYS A 66 5.05 -8.74 23.54
C LYS A 66 5.15 -9.31 22.12
N TYR A 67 5.43 -8.45 21.14
CA TYR A 67 5.60 -8.88 19.75
C TYR A 67 7.06 -9.23 19.50
N VAL A 68 7.37 -10.51 19.61
CA VAL A 68 8.75 -11.00 19.42
C VAL A 68 9.20 -10.90 17.97
N GLN A 69 8.25 -10.84 17.04
CA GLN A 69 8.53 -10.75 15.60
C GLN A 69 7.98 -9.46 15.03
N VAL A 70 8.72 -8.91 14.06
CA VAL A 70 8.27 -7.74 13.31
C VAL A 70 7.03 -8.13 12.50
N GLN A 71 5.99 -7.28 12.54
CA GLN A 71 4.75 -7.51 11.80
C GLN A 71 4.96 -7.09 10.35
N THR A 72 5.10 -8.08 9.45
CA THR A 72 5.26 -7.83 8.03
C THR A 72 4.16 -8.51 7.24
N TYR A 73 3.66 -7.81 6.22
CA TYR A 73 2.59 -8.30 5.36
C TYR A 73 2.90 -7.99 3.91
N ASN A 74 2.49 -8.88 3.01
CA ASN A 74 2.57 -8.63 1.58
C ASN A 74 1.51 -7.59 1.19
N SER A 75 1.87 -6.65 0.32
CA SER A 75 0.96 -5.59 -0.13
C SER A 75 -0.30 -6.12 -0.82
N TYR A 76 -0.17 -7.21 -1.56
CA TYR A 76 -1.30 -7.83 -2.24
C TYR A 76 -2.34 -8.34 -1.24
N TYR A 77 -1.88 -8.92 -0.15
CA TYR A 77 -2.75 -9.34 0.95
C TYR A 77 -3.47 -8.14 1.58
N LEU A 78 -2.71 -7.09 1.88
CA LEU A 78 -3.27 -5.89 2.53
C LEU A 78 -4.27 -5.15 1.65
N LYS A 79 -4.01 -5.05 0.34
CA LYS A 79 -4.95 -4.40 -0.56
C LYS A 79 -6.30 -5.13 -0.61
N HIS A 80 -6.29 -6.45 -0.47
CA HIS A 80 -7.54 -7.21 -0.41
C HIS A 80 -8.34 -6.90 0.86
N LEU A 81 -7.67 -6.61 1.97
CA LEU A 81 -8.35 -6.14 3.18
C LEU A 81 -9.03 -4.80 2.96
N VAL A 82 -8.35 -3.90 2.25
CA VAL A 82 -8.93 -2.60 1.89
C VAL A 82 -10.13 -2.77 0.97
N GLU A 83 -10.03 -3.66 -0.03
CA GLU A 83 -11.14 -3.96 -0.93
C GLU A 83 -12.36 -4.44 -0.17
N LYS A 84 -12.17 -5.35 0.77
CA LYS A 84 -13.27 -5.90 1.57
C LYS A 84 -13.91 -4.83 2.44
N TRP A 85 -13.11 -3.95 3.02
CA TRP A 85 -13.61 -2.88 3.88
C TRP A 85 -14.34 -1.80 3.08
N SER A 86 -13.77 -1.38 1.94
CA SER A 86 -14.28 -0.25 1.15
C SER A 86 -15.37 -0.64 0.17
N GLY A 87 -15.49 -1.93 -0.17
CA GLY A 87 -16.43 -2.40 -1.17
C GLY A 87 -16.05 -2.03 -2.60
N ARG A 88 -14.80 -1.66 -2.85
CA ARG A 88 -14.32 -1.30 -4.18
C ARG A 88 -13.01 -1.99 -4.52
N TYR A 89 -12.71 -2.07 -5.82
CA TYR A 89 -11.42 -2.58 -6.28
C TYR A 89 -10.29 -1.63 -5.85
N ILE A 90 -9.19 -2.22 -5.41
CA ILE A 90 -7.97 -1.48 -5.05
C ILE A 90 -6.82 -2.10 -5.82
N SER A 91 -6.09 -1.30 -6.59
CA SER A 91 -4.92 -1.80 -7.29
C SER A 91 -3.73 -1.91 -6.31
N ASN A 92 -2.83 -2.85 -6.59
CA ASN A 92 -1.63 -3.03 -5.77
C ASN A 92 -0.74 -1.79 -5.79
N GLY A 93 -0.61 -1.15 -6.96
CA GLY A 93 0.18 0.07 -7.09
C GLY A 93 -0.35 1.23 -6.26
N VAL A 94 -1.68 1.37 -6.18
CA VAL A 94 -2.31 2.39 -5.34
C VAL A 94 -2.01 2.14 -3.87
N PHE A 95 -2.09 0.88 -3.44
CA PHE A 95 -1.79 0.54 -2.04
C PHE A 95 -0.33 0.85 -1.70
N ILE A 96 0.58 0.52 -2.61
CA ILE A 96 2.02 0.85 -2.44
C ILE A 96 2.20 2.36 -2.31
N ALA A 97 1.52 3.15 -3.14
CA ALA A 97 1.57 4.61 -3.05
C ALA A 97 1.10 5.12 -1.68
N ALA A 98 0.04 4.52 -1.12
CA ALA A 98 -0.47 4.89 0.19
C ALA A 98 0.56 4.57 1.30
N VAL A 99 1.20 3.42 1.21
CA VAL A 99 2.27 3.03 2.15
C VAL A 99 3.40 4.05 2.10
N ARG A 100 3.81 4.44 0.90
CA ARG A 100 4.86 5.46 0.71
C ARG A 100 4.45 6.82 1.26
N TYR A 101 3.23 7.24 0.96
CA TYR A 101 2.71 8.54 1.40
C TYR A 101 2.66 8.63 2.93
N LEU A 102 2.24 7.57 3.61
CA LEU A 102 2.13 7.53 5.06
C LEU A 102 3.47 7.18 5.74
N LYS A 103 4.54 7.07 4.96
CA LYS A 103 5.90 6.81 5.46
C LYS A 103 6.01 5.53 6.26
N ILE A 104 5.29 4.51 5.85
CA ILE A 104 5.34 3.19 6.47
C ILE A 104 6.53 2.43 5.90
N PRO A 105 7.36 1.81 6.73
CA PRO A 105 8.51 1.03 6.23
C PRO A 105 8.08 -0.11 5.33
N PHE A 106 8.76 -0.26 4.20
CA PHE A 106 8.48 -1.35 3.27
C PHE A 106 9.73 -1.74 2.49
N ARG A 107 9.71 -2.92 1.91
CA ARG A 107 10.77 -3.40 1.01
C ARG A 107 10.13 -4.07 -0.20
N PRO A 108 10.65 -3.84 -1.42
CA PRO A 108 10.22 -4.61 -2.57
C PRO A 108 10.50 -6.10 -2.38
N ILE A 109 9.58 -6.93 -2.87
CA ILE A 109 9.79 -8.39 -2.90
C ILE A 109 10.33 -8.73 -4.27
N TYR A 110 11.61 -9.06 -4.34
CA TYR A 110 12.31 -9.28 -5.60
C TYR A 110 11.60 -10.32 -6.47
N GLY A 111 11.46 -10.02 -7.74
CA GLY A 111 10.81 -10.91 -8.70
C GLY A 111 9.29 -10.84 -8.71
N THR A 112 8.70 -9.97 -7.90
CA THR A 112 7.24 -9.76 -7.85
C THR A 112 6.92 -8.27 -7.94
N PRO A 113 5.67 -7.90 -8.28
CA PRO A 113 5.26 -6.50 -8.23
C PRO A 113 4.94 -6.01 -6.82
N ASP A 114 5.00 -6.89 -5.82
CA ASP A 114 4.56 -6.62 -4.46
C ASP A 114 5.66 -6.04 -3.57
N ILE A 115 5.25 -5.51 -2.42
CA ILE A 115 6.16 -5.09 -1.36
C ILE A 115 5.82 -5.81 -0.07
N SER A 116 6.82 -5.91 0.80
CA SER A 116 6.65 -6.37 2.18
C SER A 116 6.51 -5.12 3.05
N VAL A 117 5.40 -5.00 3.75
CA VAL A 117 5.05 -3.81 4.55
C VAL A 117 5.20 -4.12 6.03
N THR A 118 5.93 -3.28 6.76
CA THR A 118 6.09 -3.41 8.20
C THR A 118 5.10 -2.48 8.90
N ILE A 119 4.05 -3.06 9.49
CA ILE A 119 2.95 -2.29 10.07
C ILE A 119 2.30 -3.08 11.20
N PHE A 120 1.87 -2.38 12.25
CA PHE A 120 1.07 -2.96 13.32
C PHE A 120 -0.39 -2.65 13.06
N LEU A 121 -1.20 -3.71 12.92
CA LEU A 121 -2.63 -3.60 12.65
C LEU A 121 -3.44 -4.11 13.85
N ARG A 122 -4.55 -3.46 14.13
CA ARG A 122 -5.48 -3.90 15.17
C ARG A 122 -5.99 -5.31 14.84
N GLU A 123 -6.21 -6.12 15.85
CA GLU A 123 -6.65 -7.52 15.69
C GLU A 123 -7.91 -7.65 14.82
N GLU A 124 -8.86 -6.77 15.01
CA GLU A 124 -10.13 -6.76 14.27
C GLU A 124 -9.95 -6.65 12.76
N THR A 125 -8.78 -6.14 12.30
CA THR A 125 -8.47 -6.01 10.88
C THR A 125 -8.35 -7.36 10.20
N THR A 126 -7.78 -8.35 10.91
CA THR A 126 -7.47 -9.67 10.35
C THR A 126 -8.50 -10.73 10.71
N LEU A 127 -9.34 -10.50 11.71
CA LEU A 127 -10.35 -11.45 12.15
C LEU A 127 -11.55 -11.54 11.20
N ASN A 128 -11.73 -10.59 10.31
CA ASN A 128 -12.88 -10.52 9.41
C ASN A 128 -12.58 -11.02 7.99
N LEU A 129 -11.55 -11.83 7.85
CA LEU A 129 -11.19 -12.40 6.54
C LEU A 129 -12.08 -13.61 6.16
#